data_f086742a8ebeb3adf71b7e1f30526b3b
#
_entry.id   f086742a8ebeb3adf71b7e1f30526b3b
#
_cell.length_a   1.000
_cell.length_b   1.000
_cell.length_c   1.000
_cell.angle_alpha   90.00
_cell.angle_beta   90.00
_cell.angle_gamma   90.00
#
_symmetry.space_group_name_H-M   'P 1'
#
loop_
_entity.id
_entity.type
_entity.pdbx_description
1 polymer ?
#
loop_
_entity_poly.entity_id
_entity_poly.type
_entity_poly.pdbx_seq_one_letter_code
_entity_poly.pdbx_strand_id
1 'polypeptide(L)'
;MNKDQTLSHTTGRVSFKELQQIIKMGLVQGNLIPAFAGAWLAIVMTNHSFLSSIPQILLMLVGSTLIMGGACALNNYYDQDIDRIMPSKQGRPTVNDRISDRNLLMLSFGMMLIGEACLFLLNIPSGVLGLIGIVGYVSYYSIWSKRHTTWNTVVGSFPGAVPPLIGWVAIDGSLSLAAVALFLVVFCWQPIHFYALAIKRSDEYALANIPMLPSVKGFKRTRVSMFIWLVLLLPLPFLLSNLGVTFVVIATLLNLGWLALGFTTFRKESNQTKWA
;
A
#
# COMPACT_ATOMS: atom_id res chain seq x y z
N MET A 1 -47.84 -15.26 -17.80
CA MET A 1 -46.80 -15.43 -18.81
C MET A 1 -45.53 -14.81 -18.26
N ASN A 2 -44.75 -15.64 -17.51
CA ASN A 2 -43.48 -15.25 -16.92
C ASN A 2 -42.39 -15.32 -18.01
N LYS A 3 -41.79 -14.22 -18.35
CA LYS A 3 -40.52 -14.22 -19.08
C LYS A 3 -39.41 -14.19 -18.03
N ASP A 4 -38.85 -15.36 -17.76
CA ASP A 4 -37.54 -15.52 -17.13
C ASP A 4 -36.51 -14.77 -18.01
N GLN A 5 -36.17 -13.58 -17.59
CA GLN A 5 -34.94 -12.94 -18.06
C GLN A 5 -33.77 -13.58 -17.31
N THR A 6 -33.35 -14.74 -17.80
CA THR A 6 -32.00 -15.25 -17.56
C THR A 6 -31.03 -14.23 -18.15
N LEU A 7 -30.53 -13.34 -17.31
CA LEU A 7 -29.37 -12.51 -17.61
C LEU A 7 -28.22 -13.47 -17.88
N SER A 8 -27.94 -13.73 -19.14
CA SER A 8 -26.74 -14.44 -19.56
C SER A 8 -25.53 -13.61 -19.11
N HIS A 9 -24.92 -14.01 -18.02
CA HIS A 9 -23.64 -13.50 -17.60
C HIS A 9 -22.62 -13.86 -18.68
N THR A 10 -22.42 -12.99 -19.65
CA THR A 10 -21.34 -13.10 -20.62
C THR A 10 -20.05 -12.82 -19.86
N THR A 11 -19.41 -13.90 -19.36
CA THR A 11 -18.00 -13.88 -18.96
C THR A 11 -17.16 -13.68 -20.23
N GLY A 12 -17.18 -12.45 -20.75
CA GLY A 12 -16.30 -12.02 -21.82
C GLY A 12 -14.85 -12.03 -21.34
N ARG A 13 -13.90 -12.09 -22.27
CA ARG A 13 -12.47 -11.91 -21.94
C ARG A 13 -12.29 -10.61 -21.13
N VAL A 14 -11.63 -10.72 -19.97
CA VAL A 14 -11.24 -9.55 -19.16
C VAL A 14 -10.34 -8.66 -20.00
N SER A 15 -10.71 -7.40 -20.17
CA SER A 15 -9.90 -6.42 -20.88
C SER A 15 -8.65 -6.04 -20.11
N PHE A 16 -7.64 -5.50 -20.77
CA PHE A 16 -6.41 -5.03 -20.12
C PHE A 16 -6.70 -3.96 -19.04
N LYS A 17 -7.65 -3.05 -19.30
CA LYS A 17 -8.08 -2.04 -18.35
C LYS A 17 -8.74 -2.64 -17.10
N GLU A 18 -9.58 -3.66 -17.30
CA GLU A 18 -10.18 -4.40 -16.17
C GLU A 18 -9.12 -5.15 -15.37
N LEU A 19 -8.13 -5.75 -16.02
CA LEU A 19 -7.01 -6.40 -15.33
C LEU A 19 -6.24 -5.41 -14.47
N GLN A 20 -5.92 -4.22 -15.00
CA GLN A 20 -5.26 -3.17 -14.21
C GLN A 20 -6.09 -2.74 -12.99
N GLN A 21 -7.42 -2.72 -13.08
CA GLN A 21 -8.30 -2.44 -11.96
C GLN A 21 -8.30 -3.58 -10.93
N ILE A 22 -8.32 -4.83 -11.39
CA ILE A 22 -8.29 -6.02 -10.52
C ILE A 22 -7.02 -6.04 -9.67
N ILE A 23 -5.86 -5.81 -10.29
CA ILE A 23 -4.57 -5.81 -9.59
C ILE A 23 -4.25 -4.49 -8.90
N LYS A 24 -5.15 -3.49 -8.98
CA LYS A 24 -4.96 -2.13 -8.44
C LYS A 24 -3.65 -1.50 -8.89
N MET A 25 -3.40 -1.48 -10.21
CA MET A 25 -2.12 -1.07 -10.80
C MET A 25 -1.58 0.26 -10.24
N GLY A 26 -2.43 1.26 -10.00
CA GLY A 26 -1.99 2.54 -9.41
C GLY A 26 -1.39 2.38 -8.00
N LEU A 27 -1.94 1.47 -7.17
CA LEU A 27 -1.39 1.15 -5.85
C LEU A 27 -0.05 0.41 -6.01
N VAL A 28 0.02 -0.55 -6.92
CA VAL A 28 1.25 -1.30 -7.21
C VAL A 28 2.36 -0.34 -7.64
N GLN A 29 2.10 0.52 -8.64
CA GLN A 29 3.07 1.50 -9.13
C GLN A 29 3.56 2.44 -8.02
N GLY A 30 2.63 2.93 -7.16
CA GLY A 30 2.99 3.76 -6.02
C GLY A 30 3.95 3.08 -5.04
N ASN A 31 3.85 1.76 -4.87
CA ASN A 31 4.73 0.98 -3.99
C ASN A 31 6.05 0.55 -4.66
N LEU A 32 6.11 0.51 -6.00
CA LEU A 32 7.38 0.25 -6.70
C LEU A 32 8.37 1.40 -6.56
N ILE A 33 7.90 2.65 -6.39
CA ILE A 33 8.78 3.80 -6.18
C ILE A 33 9.64 3.64 -4.90
N PRO A 34 9.07 3.39 -3.71
CA PRO A 34 9.88 3.14 -2.52
C PRO A 34 10.69 1.84 -2.61
N ALA A 35 10.22 0.80 -3.33
CA ALA A 35 11.03 -0.39 -3.58
C ALA A 35 12.30 -0.05 -4.38
N PHE A 36 12.16 0.72 -5.47
CA PHE A 36 13.29 1.19 -6.24
C PHE A 36 14.20 2.12 -5.43
N ALA A 37 13.63 3.01 -4.60
CA ALA A 37 14.42 3.87 -3.71
C ALA A 37 15.26 3.06 -2.72
N GLY A 38 14.74 1.95 -2.19
CA GLY A 38 15.48 1.02 -1.35
C GLY A 38 16.67 0.38 -2.09
N ALA A 39 16.45 -0.10 -3.31
CA ALA A 39 17.50 -0.67 -4.16
C ALA A 39 18.57 0.39 -4.52
N TRP A 40 18.13 1.58 -4.91
CA TRP A 40 19.03 2.67 -5.22
C TRP A 40 19.90 3.09 -4.04
N LEU A 41 19.29 3.18 -2.85
CA LEU A 41 20.01 3.54 -1.63
C LEU A 41 21.04 2.46 -1.25
N ALA A 42 20.69 1.18 -1.41
CA ALA A 42 21.62 0.07 -1.22
C ALA A 42 22.81 0.19 -2.17
N ILE A 43 22.58 0.43 -3.46
CA ILE A 43 23.67 0.61 -4.46
C ILE A 43 24.63 1.72 -4.02
N VAL A 44 24.09 2.89 -3.65
CA VAL A 44 24.90 4.07 -3.29
C VAL A 44 25.68 3.84 -1.99
N MET A 45 25.05 3.24 -0.97
CA MET A 45 25.65 3.11 0.36
C MET A 45 26.57 1.91 0.50
N THR A 46 26.41 0.89 -0.35
CA THR A 46 27.25 -0.32 -0.29
C THR A 46 28.23 -0.43 -1.48
N ASN A 47 28.36 0.68 -2.26
CA ASN A 47 29.27 0.79 -3.41
C ASN A 47 29.08 -0.28 -4.49
N HIS A 48 27.86 -0.75 -4.70
CA HIS A 48 27.51 -1.60 -5.84
C HIS A 48 27.48 -0.79 -7.15
N SER A 49 27.83 -1.42 -8.26
CA SER A 49 27.65 -0.80 -9.58
C SER A 49 26.18 -0.86 -10.01
N PHE A 50 25.62 0.28 -10.43
CA PHE A 50 24.26 0.32 -10.94
C PHE A 50 24.04 -0.62 -12.14
N LEU A 51 24.97 -0.61 -13.09
CA LEU A 51 24.85 -1.41 -14.30
C LEU A 51 24.84 -2.91 -14.01
N SER A 52 25.69 -3.36 -13.07
CA SER A 52 25.72 -4.78 -12.67
C SER A 52 24.51 -5.17 -11.82
N SER A 53 23.82 -4.23 -11.21
CA SER A 53 22.62 -4.46 -10.40
C SER A 53 21.30 -4.44 -11.19
N ILE A 54 21.34 -4.07 -12.49
CA ILE A 54 20.12 -4.00 -13.32
C ILE A 54 19.32 -5.32 -13.31
N PRO A 55 19.92 -6.52 -13.45
CA PRO A 55 19.17 -7.76 -13.41
C PRO A 55 18.43 -7.96 -12.09
N GLN A 56 19.08 -7.67 -10.94
CA GLN A 56 18.47 -7.77 -9.63
C GLN A 56 17.32 -6.77 -9.47
N ILE A 57 17.51 -5.52 -9.92
CA ILE A 57 16.47 -4.48 -9.88
C ILE A 57 15.27 -4.92 -10.71
N LEU A 58 15.47 -5.41 -11.93
CA LEU A 58 14.37 -5.85 -12.80
C LEU A 58 13.61 -7.03 -12.19
N LEU A 59 14.34 -8.04 -11.70
CA LEU A 59 13.71 -9.21 -11.06
C LEU A 59 12.96 -8.83 -9.80
N MET A 60 13.50 -7.94 -8.97
CA MET A 60 12.85 -7.37 -7.79
C MET A 60 11.57 -6.61 -8.16
N LEU A 61 11.60 -5.75 -9.17
CA LEU A 61 10.43 -4.99 -9.62
C LEU A 61 9.35 -5.90 -10.18
N VAL A 62 9.70 -6.91 -10.98
CA VAL A 62 8.76 -7.90 -11.50
C VAL A 62 8.16 -8.73 -10.37
N GLY A 63 8.99 -9.29 -9.48
CA GLY A 63 8.54 -10.07 -8.34
C GLY A 63 7.61 -9.28 -7.43
N SER A 64 8.00 -8.06 -7.06
CA SER A 64 7.18 -7.17 -6.22
C SER A 64 5.86 -6.77 -6.91
N THR A 65 5.87 -6.50 -8.22
CA THR A 65 4.65 -6.23 -9.00
C THR A 65 3.67 -7.39 -8.95
N LEU A 66 4.17 -8.60 -9.16
CA LEU A 66 3.35 -9.80 -9.16
C LEU A 66 2.79 -10.10 -7.76
N ILE A 67 3.59 -10.02 -6.71
CA ILE A 67 3.12 -10.21 -5.33
C ILE A 67 2.04 -9.19 -4.98
N MET A 68 2.32 -7.92 -5.17
CA MET A 68 1.37 -6.85 -4.82
C MET A 68 0.09 -6.93 -5.66
N GLY A 69 0.22 -7.18 -6.97
CA GLY A 69 -0.91 -7.33 -7.88
C GLY A 69 -1.78 -8.53 -7.50
N GLY A 70 -1.17 -9.68 -7.22
CA GLY A 70 -1.87 -10.88 -6.78
C GLY A 70 -2.57 -10.69 -5.43
N ALA A 71 -1.91 -10.07 -4.45
CA ALA A 71 -2.50 -9.74 -3.16
C ALA A 71 -3.67 -8.74 -3.28
N CYS A 72 -3.56 -7.75 -4.19
CA CYS A 72 -4.65 -6.83 -4.49
C CYS A 72 -5.84 -7.52 -5.18
N ALA A 73 -5.59 -8.46 -6.09
CA ALA A 73 -6.63 -9.24 -6.72
C ALA A 73 -7.36 -10.12 -5.68
N LEU A 74 -6.62 -10.76 -4.77
CA LEU A 74 -7.20 -11.53 -3.66
C LEU A 74 -8.01 -10.64 -2.70
N ASN A 75 -7.52 -9.44 -2.40
CA ASN A 75 -8.29 -8.46 -1.62
C ASN A 75 -9.59 -8.06 -2.33
N ASN A 76 -9.59 -7.90 -3.66
CA ASN A 76 -10.82 -7.63 -4.41
C ASN A 76 -11.81 -8.80 -4.35
N TYR A 77 -11.35 -10.05 -4.34
CA TYR A 77 -12.19 -11.21 -4.11
C TYR A 77 -12.83 -11.18 -2.72
N TYR A 78 -12.01 -10.94 -1.69
CA TYR A 78 -12.48 -10.92 -0.31
C TYR A 78 -13.43 -9.76 0.01
N ASP A 79 -13.28 -8.63 -0.70
CA ASP A 79 -14.04 -7.41 -0.47
C ASP A 79 -15.30 -7.27 -1.35
N GLN A 80 -15.68 -8.26 -2.16
CA GLN A 80 -16.82 -8.15 -3.09
C GLN A 80 -18.12 -7.72 -2.40
N ASP A 81 -18.40 -8.26 -1.22
CA ASP A 81 -19.59 -7.94 -0.42
C ASP A 81 -19.65 -6.45 -0.03
N ILE A 82 -18.56 -5.91 0.50
CA ILE A 82 -18.49 -4.50 0.90
C ILE A 82 -18.35 -3.55 -0.30
N ASP A 83 -17.65 -3.97 -1.36
CA ASP A 83 -17.49 -3.17 -2.57
C ASP A 83 -18.82 -2.96 -3.31
N ARG A 84 -19.74 -3.93 -3.26
CA ARG A 84 -21.11 -3.80 -3.80
C ARG A 84 -21.94 -2.74 -3.08
N ILE A 85 -21.62 -2.41 -1.82
CA ILE A 85 -22.32 -1.39 -1.04
C ILE A 85 -21.73 0.00 -1.30
N MET A 86 -20.42 0.10 -1.60
CA MET A 86 -19.73 1.38 -1.74
C MET A 86 -19.96 2.04 -3.12
N PRO A 87 -20.54 3.25 -3.20
CA PRO A 87 -20.79 3.95 -4.47
C PRO A 87 -19.54 4.12 -5.34
N SER A 88 -18.40 4.44 -4.73
CA SER A 88 -17.14 4.62 -5.46
C SER A 88 -16.55 3.33 -6.07
N LYS A 89 -17.13 2.16 -5.76
CA LYS A 89 -16.62 0.84 -6.17
C LYS A 89 -17.51 0.13 -7.20
N GLN A 90 -18.65 0.72 -7.56
CA GLN A 90 -19.61 0.12 -8.51
C GLN A 90 -19.02 -0.20 -9.89
N GLY A 91 -17.99 0.53 -10.31
CA GLY A 91 -17.26 0.26 -11.57
C GLY A 91 -16.24 -0.86 -11.54
N ARG A 92 -16.07 -1.58 -10.42
CA ARG A 92 -15.07 -2.66 -10.32
C ARG A 92 -15.51 -3.90 -11.11
N PRO A 93 -14.58 -4.56 -11.84
CA PRO A 93 -14.88 -5.80 -12.55
C PRO A 93 -15.41 -6.92 -11.66
N THR A 94 -14.95 -6.99 -10.40
CA THR A 94 -15.39 -7.97 -9.41
C THR A 94 -16.80 -7.70 -8.87
N VAL A 95 -17.26 -6.46 -8.86
CA VAL A 95 -18.62 -6.08 -8.48
C VAL A 95 -19.60 -6.39 -9.61
N ASN A 96 -19.16 -6.25 -10.86
CA ASN A 96 -19.95 -6.45 -12.08
C ASN A 96 -19.85 -7.87 -12.66
N ASP A 97 -19.35 -8.83 -11.89
CA ASP A 97 -19.22 -10.24 -12.26
C ASP A 97 -18.48 -10.47 -13.61
N ARG A 98 -17.54 -9.56 -13.97
CA ARG A 98 -16.74 -9.62 -15.22
C ARG A 98 -15.66 -10.72 -15.17
N ILE A 99 -15.31 -11.19 -14.00
CA ILE A 99 -14.37 -12.28 -13.77
C ILE A 99 -14.98 -13.25 -12.78
N SER A 100 -14.90 -14.55 -13.06
CA SER A 100 -15.37 -15.57 -12.11
C SER A 100 -14.42 -15.67 -10.91
N ASP A 101 -14.97 -16.05 -9.75
CA ASP A 101 -14.20 -16.24 -8.52
C ASP A 101 -13.02 -17.21 -8.71
N ARG A 102 -13.26 -18.31 -9.44
CA ARG A 102 -12.20 -19.28 -9.77
C ARG A 102 -11.04 -18.62 -10.52
N ASN A 103 -11.34 -17.86 -11.57
CA ASN A 103 -10.31 -17.21 -12.39
C ASN A 103 -9.59 -16.12 -11.59
N LEU A 104 -10.32 -15.38 -10.74
CA LEU A 104 -9.74 -14.36 -9.87
C LEU A 104 -8.80 -14.97 -8.84
N LEU A 105 -9.17 -16.07 -8.20
CA LEU A 105 -8.32 -16.81 -7.27
C LEU A 105 -7.09 -17.42 -7.97
N MET A 106 -7.27 -18.04 -9.15
CA MET A 106 -6.16 -18.57 -9.93
C MET A 106 -5.16 -17.46 -10.33
N LEU A 107 -5.65 -16.30 -10.77
CA LEU A 107 -4.84 -15.13 -11.08
C LEU A 107 -4.08 -14.66 -9.83
N SER A 108 -4.78 -14.51 -8.69
CA SER A 108 -4.21 -14.01 -7.45
C SER A 108 -3.09 -14.91 -6.93
N PHE A 109 -3.37 -16.19 -6.78
CA PHE A 109 -2.38 -17.14 -6.27
C PHE A 109 -1.24 -17.39 -7.26
N GLY A 110 -1.55 -17.47 -8.57
CA GLY A 110 -0.53 -17.60 -9.62
C GLY A 110 0.44 -16.43 -9.63
N MET A 111 -0.06 -15.19 -9.56
CA MET A 111 0.79 -14.00 -9.48
C MET A 111 1.63 -13.99 -8.21
N MET A 112 1.05 -14.26 -7.04
CA MET A 112 1.79 -14.30 -5.78
C MET A 112 2.87 -15.38 -5.80
N LEU A 113 2.56 -16.58 -6.28
CA LEU A 113 3.53 -17.69 -6.34
C LEU A 113 4.71 -17.39 -7.27
N ILE A 114 4.44 -16.88 -8.47
CA ILE A 114 5.50 -16.53 -9.44
C ILE A 114 6.32 -15.36 -8.90
N GLY A 115 5.66 -14.34 -8.36
CA GLY A 115 6.35 -13.18 -7.78
C GLY A 115 7.23 -13.56 -6.59
N GLU A 116 6.76 -14.45 -5.73
CA GLU A 116 7.51 -14.96 -4.59
C GLU A 116 8.73 -15.78 -5.03
N ALA A 117 8.56 -16.62 -6.05
CA ALA A 117 9.67 -17.33 -6.66
C ALA A 117 10.73 -16.38 -7.22
N CYS A 118 10.34 -15.28 -7.88
CA CYS A 118 11.25 -14.24 -8.33
C CYS A 118 12.06 -13.63 -7.18
N LEU A 119 11.43 -13.35 -6.03
CA LEU A 119 12.12 -12.77 -4.88
C LEU A 119 13.07 -13.79 -4.20
N PHE A 120 12.68 -15.05 -4.09
CA PHE A 120 13.58 -16.09 -3.59
C PHE A 120 14.75 -16.38 -4.52
N LEU A 121 14.57 -16.23 -5.84
CA LEU A 121 15.67 -16.33 -6.81
C LEU A 121 16.71 -15.21 -6.64
N LEU A 122 16.33 -14.05 -6.09
CA LEU A 122 17.29 -13.01 -5.74
C LEU A 122 18.14 -13.43 -4.52
N ASN A 123 17.46 -13.65 -3.41
CA ASN A 123 18.05 -14.13 -2.15
C ASN A 123 16.94 -14.48 -1.14
N ILE A 124 17.32 -15.22 -0.09
CA ILE A 124 16.38 -15.62 0.97
C ILE A 124 15.75 -14.42 1.68
N PRO A 125 16.48 -13.35 2.09
CA PRO A 125 15.85 -12.19 2.72
C PRO A 125 14.76 -11.52 1.86
N SER A 126 14.95 -11.41 0.54
CA SER A 126 13.94 -10.84 -0.36
C SER A 126 12.66 -11.67 -0.36
N GLY A 127 12.77 -13.01 -0.47
CA GLY A 127 11.61 -13.89 -0.41
C GLY A 127 10.92 -13.85 0.96
N VAL A 128 11.67 -13.88 2.06
CA VAL A 128 11.08 -13.77 3.41
C VAL A 128 10.30 -12.46 3.58
N LEU A 129 10.83 -11.33 3.10
CA LEU A 129 10.13 -10.05 3.13
C LEU A 129 8.90 -10.05 2.20
N GLY A 130 8.95 -10.73 1.06
CA GLY A 130 7.80 -10.95 0.18
C GLY A 130 6.66 -11.66 0.92
N LEU A 131 6.97 -12.79 1.58
CA LEU A 131 6.01 -13.53 2.41
C LEU A 131 5.43 -12.68 3.54
N ILE A 132 6.28 -11.92 4.25
CA ILE A 132 5.84 -10.98 5.29
C ILE A 132 4.85 -9.95 4.72
N GLY A 133 5.14 -9.40 3.52
CA GLY A 133 4.26 -8.48 2.82
C GLY A 133 2.91 -9.13 2.46
N ILE A 134 2.92 -10.35 1.90
CA ILE A 134 1.70 -11.09 1.55
C ILE A 134 0.86 -11.35 2.81
N VAL A 135 1.45 -11.95 3.84
CA VAL A 135 0.74 -12.30 5.09
C VAL A 135 0.22 -11.04 5.77
N GLY A 136 1.03 -9.99 5.84
CA GLY A 136 0.65 -8.69 6.40
C GLY A 136 -0.55 -8.08 5.69
N TYR A 137 -0.53 -8.06 4.35
CA TYR A 137 -1.60 -7.45 3.57
C TYR A 137 -2.85 -8.31 3.48
N VAL A 138 -2.71 -9.60 3.23
CA VAL A 138 -3.86 -10.50 3.05
C VAL A 138 -4.48 -10.85 4.40
N SER A 139 -3.70 -11.45 5.31
CA SER A 139 -4.24 -12.00 6.56
C SER A 139 -4.51 -10.91 7.58
N TYR A 140 -3.50 -10.08 7.90
CA TYR A 140 -3.65 -9.10 8.98
C TYR A 140 -4.45 -7.87 8.56
N TYR A 141 -4.25 -7.36 7.34
CA TYR A 141 -5.00 -6.18 6.90
C TYR A 141 -6.35 -6.56 6.30
N SER A 142 -6.40 -7.32 5.20
CA SER A 142 -7.64 -7.52 4.42
C SER A 142 -8.66 -8.39 5.17
N ILE A 143 -8.23 -9.54 5.73
CA ILE A 143 -9.13 -10.49 6.38
C ILE A 143 -9.49 -10.02 7.79
N TRP A 144 -8.50 -9.64 8.58
CA TRP A 144 -8.73 -9.33 9.99
C TRP A 144 -9.01 -7.85 10.25
N SER A 145 -8.01 -6.98 10.16
CA SER A 145 -8.11 -5.63 10.75
C SER A 145 -9.08 -4.71 10.03
N LYS A 146 -9.21 -4.83 8.71
CA LYS A 146 -10.09 -3.99 7.91
C LYS A 146 -11.54 -4.03 8.36
N ARG A 147 -12.00 -5.19 8.82
CA ARG A 147 -13.40 -5.44 9.21
C ARG A 147 -13.64 -5.36 10.71
N HIS A 148 -12.59 -5.37 11.55
CA HIS A 148 -12.76 -5.57 12.99
C HIS A 148 -12.22 -4.44 13.86
N THR A 149 -11.35 -3.56 13.34
CA THR A 149 -10.70 -2.56 14.19
C THR A 149 -10.48 -1.22 13.51
N THR A 150 -10.53 -0.14 14.29
CA THR A 150 -10.17 1.21 13.84
C THR A 150 -8.66 1.39 13.60
N TRP A 151 -7.84 0.40 13.97
CA TRP A 151 -6.40 0.37 13.71
C TRP A 151 -6.05 -0.16 12.32
N ASN A 152 -7.05 -0.53 11.52
CA ASN A 152 -6.86 -1.11 10.18
C ASN A 152 -5.90 -0.33 9.30
N THR A 153 -5.93 1.00 9.35
CA THR A 153 -5.00 1.86 8.59
C THR A 153 -3.56 1.64 9.03
N VAL A 154 -3.29 1.58 10.34
CA VAL A 154 -1.94 1.35 10.87
C VAL A 154 -1.46 -0.06 10.55
N VAL A 155 -2.32 -1.06 10.73
CA VAL A 155 -2.00 -2.45 10.36
C VAL A 155 -1.69 -2.58 8.87
N GLY A 156 -2.49 -1.93 8.00
CA GLY A 156 -2.26 -1.92 6.55
C GLY A 156 -1.01 -1.14 6.13
N SER A 157 -0.55 -0.19 6.94
CA SER A 157 0.68 0.55 6.68
C SER A 157 1.94 -0.31 6.83
N PHE A 158 1.88 -1.37 7.63
CA PHE A 158 3.02 -2.28 7.80
C PHE A 158 3.41 -2.98 6.48
N PRO A 159 2.53 -3.76 5.82
CA PRO A 159 2.88 -4.39 4.53
C PRO A 159 3.16 -3.35 3.45
N GLY A 160 2.51 -2.19 3.48
CA GLY A 160 2.78 -1.10 2.56
C GLY A 160 4.16 -0.45 2.72
N ALA A 161 4.83 -0.64 3.86
CA ALA A 161 6.18 -0.17 4.11
C ALA A 161 7.27 -1.23 3.83
N VAL A 162 6.90 -2.47 3.53
CA VAL A 162 7.86 -3.56 3.22
C VAL A 162 8.61 -3.35 1.89
N PRO A 163 8.04 -2.75 0.83
CA PRO A 163 8.72 -2.62 -0.46
C PRO A 163 10.13 -2.01 -0.44
N PRO A 164 10.43 -0.93 0.29
CA PRO A 164 11.80 -0.42 0.37
C PRO A 164 12.79 -1.39 1.02
N LEU A 165 12.33 -2.24 1.98
CA LEU A 165 13.17 -3.30 2.53
C LEU A 165 13.51 -4.35 1.46
N ILE A 166 12.51 -4.79 0.67
CA ILE A 166 12.72 -5.72 -0.44
C ILE A 166 13.74 -5.13 -1.42
N GLY A 167 13.57 -3.85 -1.77
CA GLY A 167 14.50 -3.16 -2.67
C GLY A 167 15.93 -3.16 -2.16
N TRP A 168 16.13 -2.84 -0.88
CA TRP A 168 17.44 -2.85 -0.27
C TRP A 168 18.07 -4.24 -0.27
N VAL A 169 17.39 -5.25 0.28
CA VAL A 169 17.97 -6.59 0.41
C VAL A 169 18.14 -7.30 -0.93
N ALA A 170 17.40 -6.90 -1.97
CA ALA A 170 17.59 -7.42 -3.33
C ALA A 170 19.00 -7.11 -3.86
N ILE A 171 19.63 -6.04 -3.40
CA ILE A 171 20.99 -5.60 -3.80
C ILE A 171 22.03 -6.06 -2.79
N ASP A 172 21.85 -5.74 -1.50
CA ASP A 172 22.85 -5.95 -0.46
C ASP A 172 22.77 -7.33 0.22
N GLY A 173 21.61 -8.00 0.14
CA GLY A 173 21.38 -9.30 0.75
C GLY A 173 21.16 -9.27 2.26
N SER A 174 21.36 -8.13 2.92
CA SER A 174 21.20 -7.96 4.38
C SER A 174 20.39 -6.70 4.71
N LEU A 175 19.79 -6.67 5.91
CA LEU A 175 19.12 -5.47 6.41
C LEU A 175 20.12 -4.51 7.05
N SER A 176 19.99 -3.22 6.74
CA SER A 176 20.75 -2.15 7.36
C SER A 176 19.86 -1.17 8.09
N LEU A 177 20.46 -0.30 8.92
CA LEU A 177 19.72 0.79 9.57
C LEU A 177 19.07 1.73 8.56
N ALA A 178 19.72 1.96 7.40
CA ALA A 178 19.16 2.80 6.34
C ALA A 178 17.92 2.17 5.71
N ALA A 179 17.91 0.85 5.48
CA ALA A 179 16.73 0.14 5.00
C ALA A 179 15.56 0.25 6.00
N VAL A 180 15.84 0.04 7.29
CA VAL A 180 14.85 0.20 8.37
C VAL A 180 14.35 1.65 8.45
N ALA A 181 15.22 2.64 8.28
CA ALA A 181 14.82 4.05 8.25
C ALA A 181 13.85 4.35 7.09
N LEU A 182 14.10 3.84 5.89
CA LEU A 182 13.17 3.96 4.76
C LEU A 182 11.82 3.30 5.05
N PHE A 183 11.85 2.09 5.62
CA PHE A 183 10.63 1.43 6.09
C PHE A 183 9.85 2.32 7.05
N LEU A 184 10.50 2.87 8.06
CA LEU A 184 9.87 3.73 9.08
C LEU A 184 9.31 5.02 8.46
N VAL A 185 10.01 5.65 7.50
CA VAL A 185 9.50 6.81 6.77
C VAL A 185 8.20 6.48 6.06
N VAL A 186 8.16 5.39 5.28
CA VAL A 186 6.96 4.97 4.55
C VAL A 186 5.87 4.55 5.53
N PHE A 187 6.21 3.82 6.58
CA PHE A 187 5.27 3.37 7.60
C PHE A 187 4.60 4.53 8.33
N CYS A 188 5.34 5.55 8.74
CA CYS A 188 4.79 6.73 9.41
C CYS A 188 4.02 7.65 8.45
N TRP A 189 4.45 7.75 7.18
CA TRP A 189 3.78 8.55 6.17
C TRP A 189 2.40 8.00 5.79
N GLN A 190 2.26 6.68 5.67
CA GLN A 190 1.04 6.04 5.18
C GLN A 190 -0.21 6.33 6.02
N PRO A 191 -0.21 6.25 7.37
CA PRO A 191 -1.41 6.56 8.16
C PRO A 191 -1.90 7.98 7.94
N ILE A 192 -1.00 8.96 7.76
CA ILE A 192 -1.37 10.35 7.51
C ILE A 192 -2.15 10.44 6.20
N HIS A 193 -1.60 9.84 5.12
CA HIS A 193 -2.21 9.81 3.80
C HIS A 193 -3.55 9.06 3.80
N PHE A 194 -3.59 7.87 4.36
CA PHE A 194 -4.81 7.05 4.35
C PHE A 194 -5.91 7.60 5.25
N TYR A 195 -5.58 8.25 6.38
CA TYR A 195 -6.59 8.93 7.19
C TYR A 195 -7.20 10.13 6.46
N ALA A 196 -6.41 10.88 5.68
CA ALA A 196 -6.95 11.94 4.83
C ALA A 196 -7.96 11.40 3.80
N LEU A 197 -7.62 10.31 3.12
CA LEU A 197 -8.54 9.63 2.20
C LEU A 197 -9.77 9.06 2.92
N ALA A 198 -9.60 8.53 4.13
CA ALA A 198 -10.70 7.97 4.92
C ALA A 198 -11.67 9.05 5.39
N ILE A 199 -11.19 10.25 5.74
CA ILE A 199 -12.04 11.41 6.05
C ILE A 199 -12.92 11.74 4.85
N LYS A 200 -12.36 11.79 3.65
CA LYS A 200 -13.08 12.09 2.42
C LYS A 200 -14.19 11.08 2.08
N ARG A 201 -14.02 9.83 2.49
CA ARG A 201 -14.94 8.72 2.20
C ARG A 201 -15.60 8.14 3.44
N SER A 202 -15.69 8.92 4.53
CA SER A 202 -16.19 8.43 5.81
C SER A 202 -17.59 7.84 5.72
N ASP A 203 -18.46 8.46 4.91
CA ASP A 203 -19.85 8.05 4.76
C ASP A 203 -19.95 6.71 3.99
N GLU A 204 -19.13 6.52 2.94
CA GLU A 204 -19.08 5.24 2.22
C GLU A 204 -18.59 4.11 3.12
N TYR A 205 -17.57 4.37 3.96
CA TYR A 205 -17.08 3.38 4.92
C TYR A 205 -18.11 3.05 6.00
N ALA A 206 -18.87 4.06 6.46
CA ALA A 206 -19.95 3.84 7.41
C ALA A 206 -21.08 2.99 6.80
N LEU A 207 -21.47 3.27 5.56
CA LEU A 207 -22.47 2.46 4.82
C LEU A 207 -22.05 1.00 4.69
N ALA A 208 -20.77 0.75 4.44
CA ALA A 208 -20.20 -0.60 4.29
C ALA A 208 -19.83 -1.27 5.63
N ASN A 209 -20.17 -0.66 6.77
CA ASN A 209 -19.83 -1.12 8.12
C ASN A 209 -18.32 -1.39 8.33
N ILE A 210 -17.45 -0.64 7.61
CA ILE A 210 -16.01 -0.73 7.79
C ILE A 210 -15.59 0.24 8.91
N PRO A 211 -14.98 -0.25 10.01
CA PRO A 211 -14.66 0.58 11.17
C PRO A 211 -13.42 1.47 10.92
N MET A 212 -13.53 2.40 9.95
CA MET A 212 -12.47 3.39 9.75
C MET A 212 -12.46 4.39 10.90
N LEU A 213 -11.26 4.85 11.27
CA LEU A 213 -11.11 5.78 12.40
C LEU A 213 -12.01 7.02 12.31
N PRO A 214 -12.12 7.73 11.15
CA PRO A 214 -13.02 8.89 11.04
C PRO A 214 -14.51 8.52 11.16
N SER A 215 -14.92 7.35 10.65
CA SER A 215 -16.33 6.92 10.71
C SER A 215 -16.77 6.51 12.12
N VAL A 216 -15.85 5.97 12.95
CA VAL A 216 -16.17 5.46 14.29
C VAL A 216 -15.83 6.46 15.40
N LYS A 217 -14.66 7.11 15.32
CA LYS A 217 -14.13 8.00 16.39
C LYS A 217 -14.20 9.49 15.99
N GLY A 218 -14.70 9.80 14.80
CA GLY A 218 -14.86 11.15 14.29
C GLY A 218 -13.56 11.82 13.82
N PHE A 219 -13.74 12.97 13.16
CA PHE A 219 -12.64 13.68 12.50
C PHE A 219 -11.61 14.25 13.47
N LYS A 220 -12.05 14.74 14.64
CA LYS A 220 -11.13 15.29 15.64
C LYS A 220 -10.08 14.26 16.08
N ARG A 221 -10.52 13.03 16.40
CA ARG A 221 -9.61 11.94 16.80
C ARG A 221 -8.70 11.52 15.66
N THR A 222 -9.23 11.48 14.44
CA THR A 222 -8.44 11.14 13.25
C THR A 222 -7.34 12.17 13.01
N ARG A 223 -7.63 13.46 13.11
CA ARG A 223 -6.63 14.53 12.98
C ARG A 223 -5.54 14.42 14.04
N VAL A 224 -5.90 14.15 15.31
CA VAL A 224 -4.90 13.90 16.37
C VAL A 224 -4.00 12.74 16.01
N SER A 225 -4.55 11.63 15.47
CA SER A 225 -3.75 10.51 15.00
C SER A 225 -2.81 10.90 13.88
N MET A 226 -3.27 11.65 12.87
CA MET A 226 -2.42 12.15 11.78
C MET A 226 -1.27 13.02 12.32
N PHE A 227 -1.56 13.88 13.30
CA PHE A 227 -0.56 14.73 13.92
C PHE A 227 0.51 13.93 14.67
N ILE A 228 0.12 12.87 15.39
CA ILE A 228 1.06 11.96 16.06
C ILE A 228 2.03 11.35 15.03
N TRP A 229 1.52 10.87 13.90
CA TRP A 229 2.34 10.28 12.85
C TRP A 229 3.27 11.31 12.19
N LEU A 230 2.82 12.57 12.02
CA LEU A 230 3.69 13.67 11.57
C LEU A 230 4.84 13.94 12.54
N VAL A 231 4.57 13.93 13.85
CA VAL A 231 5.62 14.09 14.88
C VAL A 231 6.62 12.93 14.83
N LEU A 232 6.13 11.70 14.65
CA LEU A 232 6.99 10.51 14.51
C LEU A 232 7.89 10.53 13.27
N LEU A 233 7.52 11.27 12.21
CA LEU A 233 8.37 11.47 11.03
C LEU A 233 9.56 12.40 11.29
N LEU A 234 9.50 13.31 12.28
CA LEU A 234 10.53 14.33 12.48
C LEU A 234 11.94 13.77 12.76
N PRO A 235 12.13 12.72 13.58
CA PRO A 235 13.46 12.19 13.86
C PRO A 235 14.03 11.31 12.73
N LEU A 236 13.20 10.83 11.78
CA LEU A 236 13.62 9.83 10.81
C LEU A 236 14.71 10.29 9.83
N PRO A 237 14.76 11.56 9.36
CA PRO A 237 15.87 12.04 8.53
C PRO A 237 17.24 11.86 9.16
N PHE A 238 17.34 11.92 10.50
CA PHE A 238 18.62 11.75 11.21
C PHE A 238 19.14 10.31 11.16
N LEU A 239 18.27 9.30 11.00
CA LEU A 239 18.67 7.90 10.79
C LEU A 239 19.33 7.69 9.42
N LEU A 240 19.15 8.64 8.49
CA LEU A 240 19.73 8.66 7.15
C LEU A 240 20.81 9.74 7.01
N SER A 241 21.42 10.17 8.12
CA SER A 241 22.45 11.22 8.14
C SER A 241 23.67 10.91 7.25
N ASN A 242 23.93 9.64 6.97
CA ASN A 242 24.95 9.20 6.02
C ASN A 242 24.71 9.69 4.57
N LEU A 243 23.50 10.16 4.23
CA LEU A 243 23.21 10.81 2.96
C LEU A 243 23.68 12.28 2.90
N GLY A 244 24.25 12.77 3.99
CA GLY A 244 24.80 14.12 4.10
C GLY A 244 23.87 15.14 4.75
N VAL A 245 24.49 16.22 5.23
CA VAL A 245 23.79 17.30 5.98
C VAL A 245 22.68 17.94 5.14
N THR A 246 22.91 18.15 3.85
CA THR A 246 21.91 18.74 2.94
C THR A 246 20.62 17.93 2.91
N PHE A 247 20.72 16.58 2.84
CA PHE A 247 19.55 15.70 2.90
C PHE A 247 18.80 15.88 4.22
N VAL A 248 19.49 15.82 5.36
CA VAL A 248 18.88 15.94 6.69
C VAL A 248 18.16 17.28 6.84
N VAL A 249 18.81 18.38 6.42
CA VAL A 249 18.21 19.72 6.51
C VAL A 249 16.95 19.81 5.65
N ILE A 250 17.02 19.43 4.37
CA ILE A 250 15.87 19.52 3.45
C ILE A 250 14.72 18.63 3.96
N ALA A 251 14.99 17.37 4.31
CA ALA A 251 13.97 16.44 4.80
C ALA A 251 13.32 16.94 6.09
N THR A 252 14.12 17.49 7.03
CA THR A 252 13.60 18.07 8.28
C THR A 252 12.74 19.29 8.00
N LEU A 253 13.16 20.20 7.12
CA LEU A 253 12.38 21.39 6.74
C LEU A 253 11.04 21.00 6.09
N LEU A 254 11.03 19.98 5.21
CA LEU A 254 9.81 19.46 4.59
C LEU A 254 8.86 18.88 5.65
N ASN A 255 9.37 18.09 6.59
CA ASN A 255 8.58 17.52 7.69
C ASN A 255 8.02 18.62 8.61
N LEU A 256 8.81 19.64 8.94
CA LEU A 256 8.36 20.79 9.74
C LEU A 256 7.31 21.61 8.99
N GLY A 257 7.51 21.83 7.68
CA GLY A 257 6.53 22.51 6.83
C GLY A 257 5.19 21.76 6.80
N TRP A 258 5.24 20.43 6.67
CA TRP A 258 4.03 19.61 6.70
C TRP A 258 3.35 19.62 8.07
N LEU A 259 4.15 19.58 9.14
CA LEU A 259 3.63 19.72 10.52
C LEU A 259 2.95 21.08 10.74
N ALA A 260 3.55 22.18 10.25
CA ALA A 260 2.98 23.52 10.33
C ALA A 260 1.66 23.63 9.55
N LEU A 261 1.59 23.07 8.33
CA LEU A 261 0.35 22.97 7.56
C LEU A 261 -0.71 22.15 8.32
N GLY A 262 -0.34 21.03 8.92
CA GLY A 262 -1.22 20.23 9.75
C GLY A 262 -1.78 21.05 10.92
N PHE A 263 -0.93 21.85 11.59
CA PHE A 263 -1.33 22.68 12.72
C PHE A 263 -2.26 23.84 12.34
N THR A 264 -1.98 24.53 11.23
CA THR A 264 -2.84 25.64 10.75
C THR A 264 -4.22 25.16 10.36
N THR A 265 -4.30 23.97 9.75
CA THR A 265 -5.57 23.35 9.38
C THR A 265 -6.32 22.80 10.60
N PHE A 266 -5.62 22.42 11.65
CA PHE A 266 -6.22 21.99 12.93
C PHE A 266 -6.97 23.16 13.64
N ARG A 267 -6.45 24.39 13.53
CA ARG A 267 -7.04 25.60 14.14
C ARG A 267 -8.30 26.11 13.43
N LYS A 268 -8.37 25.92 12.12
CA LYS A 268 -9.58 26.30 11.38
C LYS A 268 -10.60 25.17 11.55
N GLU A 269 -11.73 25.43 12.23
CA GLU A 269 -12.94 24.62 12.13
C GLU A 269 -13.38 24.62 10.68
N SER A 270 -12.75 23.81 9.86
CA SER A 270 -12.96 23.82 8.43
C SER A 270 -13.83 22.65 8.01
N ASN A 271 -14.81 22.95 7.17
CA ASN A 271 -15.63 22.01 6.46
C ASN A 271 -14.85 20.79 5.96
N GLN A 272 -15.46 19.63 6.06
CA GLN A 272 -14.95 18.29 5.73
C GLN A 272 -14.18 18.19 4.40
N THR A 273 -14.44 19.09 3.46
CA THR A 273 -13.92 19.10 2.09
C THR A 273 -12.50 19.66 1.93
N LYS A 274 -11.94 20.31 2.94
CA LYS A 274 -10.61 20.97 2.83
C LYS A 274 -9.42 20.07 3.19
N TRP A 275 -9.63 18.79 3.50
CA TRP A 275 -8.61 17.84 3.92
C TRP A 275 -8.27 16.76 2.87
N ALA A 276 -8.92 16.81 1.73
CA ALA A 276 -8.75 15.82 0.66
C ALA A 276 -7.88 16.36 -0.49
#